data_6b85cec12a98a1aa7429ce3681fea465
#
_entry.id   6b85cec12a98a1aa7429ce3681fea465
#
_cell.length_a   1.000
_cell.length_b   1.000
_cell.length_c   1.000
_cell.angle_alpha   90.00
_cell.angle_beta   90.00
_cell.angle_gamma   90.00
#
_symmetry.space_group_name_H-M   'P 1'
#
loop_
_entity.id
_entity.type
_entity.pdbx_description
1 polymer ?
#
loop_
_entity_poly.entity_id
_entity_poly.type
_entity_poly.pdbx_seq_one_letter_code
_entity_poly.pdbx_strand_id
1 'polypeptide(L)'
;MLSSSWNMLLGRKHDRSGFCGSKEIIKPCEASDVSCHVSYTLKKEEVLNSVMADQGFLKPKRGFATTAVHSGKDPEKWSGAVVPPIVTSTVYKRTVHNHTGYVYGRSANPTRSALEDCLAKLDGGTDAITFASGLAATTTIASLVSKGDHIISSDDLYGGTSRLFRDIIGRLGVEVSFADCTSSENLAKAIQKNTKMVWIETPTNPILRVLDIADISKVIKSFGDILLVVDNTFLTPYLQRPLDFGADIAMYSMSKYMNGHSDIVMGAAVVKDEELGKKLHFLQKAMGAVPSPIDCYLVSRSLKTLPLRMEQHKKSSMVIAQWLQKHPKVTEVLHPGLPNHPQHEICKRQTSGHSGVFSFKHCGGIKESEAILHAFKVFTLAESLGGFESLAQLPALMTHASVPEEQRLKLGISDELIRISIGLEDIDDLLEDLEQAFNVAFP
;
A
#
# COMPACT_ATOMS: atom_id res chain seq x y z
N MET A 1 -9.95 36.93 -45.37
CA MET A 1 -11.18 36.84 -46.20
C MET A 1 -12.03 35.72 -45.60
N LEU A 2 -13.31 36.09 -45.27
CA LEU A 2 -14.44 35.32 -44.82
C LEU A 2 -14.33 34.76 -43.39
N SER A 3 -14.77 35.34 -42.32
CA SER A 3 -15.95 36.12 -41.79
C SER A 3 -17.27 35.32 -41.81
N SER A 4 -17.90 35.39 -40.62
CA SER A 4 -19.32 35.26 -40.30
C SER A 4 -19.89 33.84 -40.27
N SER A 5 -20.67 33.42 -39.38
CA SER A 5 -21.60 33.90 -38.36
C SER A 5 -22.58 32.78 -38.10
N TRP A 6 -22.89 32.44 -36.86
CA TRP A 6 -24.14 31.79 -36.50
C TRP A 6 -24.59 32.32 -35.14
N ASN A 7 -25.53 33.25 -35.23
CA ASN A 7 -26.46 33.63 -34.17
C ASN A 7 -27.88 33.22 -34.58
N MET A 8 -28.71 33.01 -33.61
CA MET A 8 -30.18 32.91 -33.62
C MET A 8 -30.77 31.50 -33.69
N LEU A 9 -31.40 31.12 -32.61
CA LEU A 9 -32.86 30.94 -32.57
C LEU A 9 -33.36 30.89 -31.12
N LEU A 10 -33.99 32.00 -30.75
CA LEU A 10 -34.83 32.16 -29.56
C LEU A 10 -36.27 31.67 -29.87
N GLY A 11 -36.89 31.05 -28.85
CA GLY A 11 -38.31 31.30 -28.54
C GLY A 11 -39.36 30.32 -29.04
N ARG A 12 -39.98 29.67 -28.07
CA ARG A 12 -41.47 29.59 -27.98
C ARG A 12 -41.90 29.16 -26.56
N LYS A 13 -42.64 30.07 -25.93
CA LYS A 13 -43.58 29.80 -24.82
C LYS A 13 -44.86 29.25 -25.37
N HIS A 14 -45.50 28.29 -24.70
CA HIS A 14 -46.96 28.07 -24.60
C HIS A 14 -47.17 27.19 -23.36
N ASP A 15 -47.90 27.54 -22.57
CA ASP A 15 -49.10 28.00 -21.92
C ASP A 15 -49.95 26.83 -21.37
N ARG A 16 -50.59 27.14 -20.29
CA ARG A 16 -51.31 26.32 -19.31
C ARG A 16 -52.53 25.58 -19.90
N SER A 17 -52.80 24.40 -19.29
CA SER A 17 -54.09 24.10 -18.63
C SER A 17 -54.13 22.63 -18.22
N GLY A 18 -54.17 22.29 -16.97
CA GLY A 18 -55.27 21.78 -16.20
C GLY A 18 -55.63 20.32 -16.44
N PHE A 19 -55.41 19.46 -15.45
CA PHE A 19 -56.48 18.57 -14.96
C PHE A 19 -56.14 18.00 -13.57
N CYS A 20 -57.19 17.86 -12.82
CA CYS A 20 -57.43 17.51 -11.44
C CYS A 20 -57.21 16.01 -11.17
N GLY A 21 -56.71 15.68 -9.95
CA GLY A 21 -57.27 14.57 -9.20
C GLY A 21 -56.47 13.29 -9.09
N SER A 22 -55.76 13.15 -8.01
CA SER A 22 -55.98 12.07 -7.03
C SER A 22 -55.06 12.31 -5.83
N LYS A 23 -55.66 12.51 -4.67
CA LYS A 23 -55.01 12.54 -3.37
C LYS A 23 -54.63 11.12 -3.01
N GLU A 24 -53.38 10.74 -3.18
CA GLU A 24 -52.81 9.63 -2.43
C GLU A 24 -52.43 10.13 -1.01
N ILE A 25 -53.08 9.54 -0.03
CA ILE A 25 -52.88 9.76 1.37
C ILE A 25 -51.51 9.15 1.70
N ILE A 26 -50.50 10.00 1.89
CA ILE A 26 -49.18 9.60 2.46
C ILE A 26 -49.48 9.17 3.89
N LYS A 27 -49.29 7.88 4.20
CA LYS A 27 -49.30 7.38 5.57
C LYS A 27 -48.12 8.02 6.34
N PRO A 28 -48.31 8.42 7.60
CA PRO A 28 -47.20 8.94 8.39
C PRO A 28 -46.16 7.84 8.59
N CYS A 29 -44.90 8.18 8.37
CA CYS A 29 -43.74 7.35 8.68
C CYS A 29 -43.73 7.10 10.20
N GLU A 30 -43.64 5.86 10.62
CA GLU A 30 -43.66 5.51 12.04
C GLU A 30 -42.41 6.09 12.74
N ALA A 31 -42.56 6.59 13.94
CA ALA A 31 -41.57 7.33 14.72
C ALA A 31 -40.27 6.52 15.06
N SER A 32 -40.22 5.23 14.75
CA SER A 32 -39.07 4.33 14.96
C SER A 32 -37.93 4.59 13.95
N ASP A 33 -38.21 4.96 12.72
CA ASP A 33 -37.21 5.15 11.68
C ASP A 33 -36.43 6.46 11.81
N VAL A 34 -37.07 7.50 12.32
CA VAL A 34 -36.46 8.82 12.49
C VAL A 34 -35.42 8.81 13.62
N SER A 35 -35.66 8.09 14.72
CA SER A 35 -34.74 8.02 15.85
C SER A 35 -33.47 7.20 15.53
N CYS A 36 -33.60 6.17 14.70
CA CYS A 36 -32.46 5.37 14.25
C CYS A 36 -31.58 6.17 13.27
N HIS A 37 -32.17 6.88 12.32
CA HIS A 37 -31.46 7.71 11.35
C HIS A 37 -30.76 8.91 12.02
N VAL A 38 -31.41 9.58 12.94
CA VAL A 38 -30.84 10.72 13.70
C VAL A 38 -29.69 10.23 14.59
N SER A 39 -29.84 9.09 15.28
CA SER A 39 -28.76 8.50 16.09
C SER A 39 -27.56 8.07 15.25
N TYR A 40 -27.77 7.55 14.06
CA TYR A 40 -26.71 7.17 13.11
C TYR A 40 -25.97 8.41 12.58
N THR A 41 -26.70 9.45 12.16
CA THR A 41 -26.13 10.69 11.62
C THR A 41 -25.31 11.46 12.66
N LEU A 42 -25.81 11.58 13.91
CA LEU A 42 -25.07 12.22 14.99
C LEU A 42 -23.78 11.46 15.36
N LYS A 43 -23.83 10.13 15.43
CA LYS A 43 -22.64 9.30 15.67
C LYS A 43 -21.60 9.44 14.55
N LYS A 44 -22.06 9.59 13.31
CA LYS A 44 -21.19 9.78 12.14
C LYS A 44 -20.46 11.12 12.19
N GLU A 45 -21.13 12.22 12.51
CA GLU A 45 -20.50 13.54 12.64
C GLU A 45 -19.44 13.57 13.75
N GLU A 46 -19.71 12.92 14.90
CA GLU A 46 -18.74 12.77 15.98
C GLU A 46 -17.50 11.99 15.52
N VAL A 47 -17.69 10.88 14.78
CA VAL A 47 -16.60 10.07 14.23
C VAL A 47 -15.80 10.87 13.20
N LEU A 48 -16.46 11.54 12.26
CA LEU A 48 -15.79 12.39 11.27
C LEU A 48 -14.97 13.51 11.93
N ASN A 49 -15.51 14.18 12.95
CA ASN A 49 -14.81 15.22 13.68
C ASN A 49 -13.58 14.66 14.44
N SER A 50 -13.67 13.47 15.01
CA SER A 50 -12.54 12.82 15.67
C SER A 50 -11.44 12.40 14.71
N VAL A 51 -11.77 11.99 13.49
CA VAL A 51 -10.82 11.63 12.43
C VAL A 51 -10.08 12.84 11.89
N MET A 52 -10.73 14.03 11.89
CA MET A 52 -10.14 15.30 11.43
C MET A 52 -9.25 15.97 12.49
N ALA A 53 -9.32 15.55 13.75
CA ALA A 53 -8.45 16.08 14.81
C ALA A 53 -6.99 15.66 14.59
N ASP A 54 -6.06 16.56 14.94
CA ASP A 54 -4.64 16.22 14.95
C ASP A 54 -4.36 15.12 15.98
N GLN A 55 -4.11 13.90 15.49
CA GLN A 55 -3.86 12.71 16.33
C GLN A 55 -2.39 12.60 16.75
N GLY A 56 -1.56 13.60 16.49
CA GLY A 56 -0.14 13.64 16.86
C GLY A 56 0.77 12.80 15.93
N PHE A 57 0.30 12.43 14.76
CA PHE A 57 1.15 11.85 13.71
C PHE A 57 2.12 12.89 13.15
N LEU A 58 3.19 12.42 12.52
CA LEU A 58 4.08 13.29 11.76
C LEU A 58 3.29 14.00 10.64
N LYS A 59 3.74 15.18 10.27
CA LYS A 59 3.16 15.86 9.10
C LYS A 59 3.73 15.22 7.82
N PRO A 60 2.92 15.05 6.77
CA PRO A 60 3.43 14.64 5.47
C PRO A 60 4.58 15.53 5.02
N LYS A 61 5.56 14.98 4.32
CA LYS A 61 6.74 15.73 3.87
C LYS A 61 6.32 16.92 3.03
N ARG A 62 6.75 18.12 3.45
CA ARG A 62 6.46 19.35 2.71
C ARG A 62 6.93 19.23 1.25
N GLY A 63 6.06 19.60 0.33
CA GLY A 63 6.33 19.55 -1.11
C GLY A 63 6.23 18.17 -1.75
N PHE A 64 5.79 17.13 -1.02
CA PHE A 64 5.65 15.78 -1.58
C PHE A 64 4.76 15.75 -2.84
N ALA A 65 3.58 16.36 -2.79
CA ALA A 65 2.67 16.44 -3.94
C ALA A 65 3.30 17.18 -5.13
N THR A 66 4.01 18.27 -4.89
CA THR A 66 4.76 19.00 -5.91
C THR A 66 5.85 18.11 -6.52
N THR A 67 6.61 17.40 -5.69
CA THR A 67 7.64 16.44 -6.15
C THR A 67 6.99 15.33 -6.98
N ALA A 68 5.89 14.74 -6.52
CA ALA A 68 5.16 13.72 -7.26
C ALA A 68 4.72 14.19 -8.64
N VAL A 69 4.23 15.42 -8.76
CA VAL A 69 3.76 15.99 -10.03
C VAL A 69 4.93 16.33 -10.98
N HIS A 70 6.05 16.86 -10.47
CA HIS A 70 7.10 17.43 -11.30
C HIS A 70 8.33 16.53 -11.52
N SER A 71 8.63 15.57 -10.65
CA SER A 71 9.79 14.69 -10.81
C SER A 71 9.62 13.70 -11.96
N GLY A 72 10.74 13.26 -12.52
CA GLY A 72 10.78 12.37 -13.68
C GLY A 72 10.37 13.04 -14.99
N LYS A 73 10.27 14.38 -15.03
CA LYS A 73 9.91 15.15 -16.21
C LYS A 73 11.06 16.09 -16.59
N ASP A 74 11.29 16.18 -17.87
CA ASP A 74 12.20 17.17 -18.46
C ASP A 74 11.64 17.53 -19.85
N PRO A 75 10.73 18.54 -19.92
CA PRO A 75 10.10 18.93 -21.18
C PRO A 75 11.09 19.29 -22.29
N GLU A 76 12.26 19.85 -21.94
CA GLU A 76 13.30 20.22 -22.90
C GLU A 76 13.84 18.99 -23.64
N LYS A 77 13.95 17.86 -22.98
CA LYS A 77 14.34 16.58 -23.61
C LYS A 77 13.29 15.98 -24.55
N TRP A 78 12.03 16.46 -24.46
CA TRP A 78 10.88 15.87 -25.14
C TRP A 78 10.11 16.88 -25.99
N SER A 79 10.82 17.80 -26.64
CA SER A 79 10.22 18.81 -27.55
C SER A 79 9.12 19.64 -26.89
N GLY A 80 9.25 19.94 -25.60
CA GLY A 80 8.28 20.71 -24.82
C GLY A 80 7.10 19.89 -24.28
N ALA A 81 7.07 18.59 -24.46
CA ALA A 81 5.98 17.74 -23.95
C ALA A 81 5.98 17.70 -22.42
N VAL A 82 4.83 18.06 -21.80
CA VAL A 82 4.66 18.07 -20.35
C VAL A 82 4.66 16.66 -19.75
N VAL A 83 4.19 15.68 -20.52
CA VAL A 83 4.20 14.25 -20.13
C VAL A 83 5.30 13.56 -20.91
N PRO A 84 6.23 12.84 -20.24
CA PRO A 84 7.26 12.08 -20.93
C PRO A 84 6.65 11.01 -21.85
N PRO A 85 7.21 10.77 -23.05
CA PRO A 85 6.72 9.74 -23.95
C PRO A 85 7.00 8.32 -23.42
N ILE A 86 6.23 7.35 -23.91
CA ILE A 86 6.52 5.93 -23.69
C ILE A 86 7.55 5.49 -24.75
N VAL A 87 8.76 5.16 -24.31
CA VAL A 87 9.83 4.70 -25.18
C VAL A 87 9.93 3.18 -25.10
N THR A 88 9.41 2.48 -26.10
CA THR A 88 9.40 1.02 -26.18
C THR A 88 10.64 0.44 -26.85
N SER A 89 11.55 1.30 -27.37
CA SER A 89 12.76 0.83 -28.06
C SER A 89 13.63 -0.02 -27.13
N THR A 90 14.01 -1.20 -27.61
CA THR A 90 14.96 -2.08 -26.91
C THR A 90 16.40 -1.80 -27.31
N VAL A 91 16.65 -1.20 -28.48
CA VAL A 91 17.98 -0.97 -29.03
C VAL A 91 18.17 0.52 -29.32
N TYR A 92 19.35 1.03 -29.03
CA TYR A 92 19.73 2.42 -29.24
C TYR A 92 20.97 2.54 -30.08
N LYS A 93 21.03 3.56 -30.98
CA LYS A 93 22.18 3.84 -31.85
C LYS A 93 23.40 4.15 -31.00
N ARG A 94 24.56 3.58 -31.36
CA ARG A 94 25.85 3.78 -30.67
C ARG A 94 26.91 4.26 -31.65
N THR A 95 27.95 4.88 -31.08
CA THR A 95 29.24 5.05 -31.75
C THR A 95 30.26 4.05 -31.20
N VAL A 96 31.26 3.71 -31.99
CA VAL A 96 32.27 2.67 -31.63
C VAL A 96 33.09 3.11 -30.40
N HIS A 97 33.48 4.38 -30.34
CA HIS A 97 34.46 4.87 -29.36
C HIS A 97 33.87 5.69 -28.25
N ASN A 98 32.73 6.35 -28.44
CA ASN A 98 32.08 7.15 -27.40
C ASN A 98 30.63 6.71 -27.24
N HIS A 99 30.31 6.26 -26.06
CA HIS A 99 28.99 5.81 -25.72
C HIS A 99 28.46 6.58 -24.51
N THR A 100 27.60 7.53 -24.78
CA THR A 100 26.83 8.24 -23.77
C THR A 100 25.36 7.96 -23.96
N GLY A 101 24.64 7.58 -22.87
CA GLY A 101 23.21 7.37 -22.89
C GLY A 101 22.78 5.88 -22.93
N TYR A 102 21.60 5.64 -23.49
CA TYR A 102 20.97 4.32 -23.51
C TYR A 102 21.61 3.38 -24.54
N VAL A 103 21.71 2.11 -24.18
CA VAL A 103 22.32 1.05 -25.02
C VAL A 103 21.29 0.00 -25.40
N TYR A 104 20.62 -0.52 -24.40
CA TYR A 104 19.69 -1.63 -24.50
C TYR A 104 18.63 -1.52 -23.40
N GLY A 105 17.36 -1.75 -23.73
CA GLY A 105 16.22 -1.51 -22.82
C GLY A 105 16.29 -2.25 -21.50
N ARG A 106 16.94 -3.44 -21.46
CA ARG A 106 17.18 -4.15 -20.19
C ARG A 106 18.16 -3.41 -19.28
N SER A 107 19.19 -2.77 -19.87
CA SER A 107 20.19 -2.02 -19.07
C SER A 107 19.64 -0.69 -18.56
N ALA A 108 18.98 0.09 -19.43
CA ALA A 108 18.31 1.34 -19.10
C ALA A 108 17.28 1.69 -20.19
N ASN A 109 16.22 2.41 -19.80
CA ASN A 109 15.16 2.85 -20.71
C ASN A 109 14.67 4.24 -20.26
N PRO A 110 14.45 5.21 -21.16
CA PRO A 110 14.08 6.58 -20.78
C PRO A 110 12.82 6.69 -19.92
N THR A 111 11.78 5.90 -20.23
CA THR A 111 10.53 5.89 -19.47
C THR A 111 10.74 5.30 -18.07
N ARG A 112 11.54 4.22 -17.96
CA ARG A 112 11.91 3.62 -16.66
C ARG A 112 12.75 4.59 -15.83
N SER A 113 13.77 5.21 -16.41
CA SER A 113 14.65 6.17 -15.71
C SER A 113 13.88 7.38 -15.20
N ALA A 114 12.86 7.85 -15.93
CA ALA A 114 11.99 8.93 -15.49
C ALA A 114 11.17 8.54 -14.23
N LEU A 115 10.70 7.30 -14.16
CA LEU A 115 10.01 6.77 -12.99
C LEU A 115 10.99 6.62 -11.81
N GLU A 116 12.17 6.04 -12.04
CA GLU A 116 13.21 5.82 -11.02
C GLU A 116 13.67 7.16 -10.40
N ASP A 117 13.89 8.21 -11.22
CA ASP A 117 14.17 9.58 -10.71
C ASP A 117 13.03 10.12 -9.81
N CYS A 118 11.79 9.88 -10.20
CA CYS A 118 10.64 10.29 -9.37
C CYS A 118 10.61 9.55 -8.03
N LEU A 119 10.81 8.24 -8.03
CA LEU A 119 10.78 7.40 -6.82
C LEU A 119 11.88 7.78 -5.85
N ALA A 120 13.13 7.95 -6.33
CA ALA A 120 14.24 8.38 -5.50
C ALA A 120 13.93 9.70 -4.77
N LYS A 121 13.40 10.69 -5.49
CA LYS A 121 13.04 12.00 -4.90
C LYS A 121 11.88 11.93 -3.91
N LEU A 122 10.87 11.09 -4.18
CA LEU A 122 9.73 10.93 -3.27
C LEU A 122 10.14 10.31 -1.94
N ASP A 123 11.03 9.33 -1.97
CA ASP A 123 11.49 8.62 -0.77
C ASP A 123 12.73 9.26 -0.12
N GLY A 124 13.33 10.27 -0.78
CA GLY A 124 14.53 10.95 -0.31
C GLY A 124 15.79 10.09 -0.42
N GLY A 125 15.79 9.17 -1.36
CA GLY A 125 16.95 8.42 -1.78
C GLY A 125 17.80 9.17 -2.80
N THR A 126 18.98 8.66 -3.08
CA THR A 126 19.87 9.08 -4.17
C THR A 126 19.57 8.32 -5.45
N ASP A 127 19.08 7.08 -5.33
CA ASP A 127 18.81 6.19 -6.44
C ASP A 127 17.58 5.30 -6.17
N ALA A 128 16.91 4.91 -7.25
CA ALA A 128 15.79 3.97 -7.23
C ALA A 128 15.88 2.99 -8.39
N ILE A 129 15.56 1.76 -8.13
CA ILE A 129 15.60 0.65 -9.08
C ILE A 129 14.21 0.02 -9.15
N THR A 130 13.66 -0.15 -10.35
CA THR A 130 12.34 -0.74 -10.57
C THR A 130 12.43 -2.15 -11.14
N PHE A 131 11.48 -3.01 -10.76
CA PHE A 131 11.49 -4.44 -11.05
C PHE A 131 10.14 -4.91 -11.62
N ALA A 132 10.16 -6.03 -12.34
CA ALA A 132 8.98 -6.63 -12.95
C ALA A 132 7.92 -7.11 -11.93
N SER A 133 8.24 -7.18 -10.65
CA SER A 133 7.30 -7.48 -9.56
C SER A 133 7.91 -7.12 -8.20
N GLY A 134 7.09 -7.05 -7.15
CA GLY A 134 7.60 -6.94 -5.77
C GLY A 134 8.53 -8.09 -5.43
N LEU A 135 8.18 -9.34 -5.76
CA LEU A 135 9.05 -10.50 -5.54
C LEU A 135 10.35 -10.46 -6.36
N ALA A 136 10.34 -9.88 -7.56
CA ALA A 136 11.58 -9.66 -8.31
C ALA A 136 12.50 -8.65 -7.61
N ALA A 137 11.94 -7.61 -6.99
CA ALA A 137 12.68 -6.70 -6.12
C ALA A 137 13.26 -7.44 -4.91
N THR A 138 12.41 -8.19 -4.17
CA THR A 138 12.84 -9.00 -3.01
C THR A 138 13.96 -9.98 -3.36
N THR A 139 13.81 -10.73 -4.48
CA THR A 139 14.84 -11.68 -4.94
C THR A 139 16.15 -10.98 -5.27
N THR A 140 16.10 -9.84 -5.95
CA THR A 140 17.29 -9.07 -6.33
C THR A 140 18.00 -8.51 -5.08
N ILE A 141 17.24 -7.97 -4.13
CA ILE A 141 17.79 -7.47 -2.84
C ILE A 141 18.41 -8.63 -2.06
N ALA A 142 17.71 -9.77 -1.94
CA ALA A 142 18.25 -10.94 -1.25
C ALA A 142 19.52 -11.50 -1.91
N SER A 143 19.74 -11.23 -3.19
CA SER A 143 20.96 -11.62 -3.92
C SER A 143 22.17 -10.71 -3.64
N LEU A 144 22.04 -9.70 -2.78
CA LEU A 144 23.18 -8.95 -2.25
C LEU A 144 24.00 -9.78 -1.25
N VAL A 145 23.40 -10.82 -0.67
CA VAL A 145 24.08 -11.75 0.25
C VAL A 145 24.56 -12.99 -0.50
N SER A 146 25.56 -13.66 0.06
CA SER A 146 26.24 -14.81 -0.54
C SER A 146 25.93 -16.10 0.22
N LYS A 147 26.28 -17.23 -0.38
CA LYS A 147 26.24 -18.53 0.30
C LYS A 147 27.02 -18.48 1.62
N GLY A 148 26.39 -18.94 2.70
CA GLY A 148 26.94 -18.93 4.05
C GLY A 148 26.65 -17.65 4.84
N ASP A 149 26.11 -16.61 4.21
CA ASP A 149 25.57 -15.44 4.92
C ASP A 149 24.21 -15.74 5.53
N HIS A 150 23.80 -14.93 6.50
CA HIS A 150 22.55 -15.07 7.21
C HIS A 150 21.65 -13.85 7.01
N ILE A 151 20.35 -14.13 6.76
CA ILE A 151 19.26 -13.15 6.73
C ILE A 151 18.35 -13.38 7.92
N ILE A 152 18.06 -12.33 8.68
CA ILE A 152 16.95 -12.32 9.65
C ILE A 152 15.75 -11.66 8.98
N SER A 153 14.61 -12.34 9.00
CA SER A 153 13.33 -11.78 8.57
C SER A 153 12.38 -11.65 9.74
N SER A 154 11.52 -10.63 9.75
CA SER A 154 10.38 -10.62 10.68
C SER A 154 9.52 -11.87 10.49
N ASP A 155 8.95 -12.38 11.56
CA ASP A 155 8.13 -13.61 11.60
C ASP A 155 6.75 -13.44 10.96
N ASP A 156 6.19 -12.23 11.06
CA ASP A 156 4.95 -11.80 10.41
C ASP A 156 5.28 -10.94 9.19
N LEU A 157 5.07 -11.47 8.01
CA LEU A 157 5.36 -10.81 6.73
C LEU A 157 4.55 -11.46 5.59
N TYR A 158 4.54 -10.78 4.45
CA TYR A 158 3.89 -11.29 3.25
C TYR A 158 4.30 -12.75 2.92
N GLY A 159 3.29 -13.63 2.75
CA GLY A 159 3.51 -15.07 2.52
C GLY A 159 4.40 -15.39 1.32
N GLY A 160 4.39 -14.53 0.28
CA GLY A 160 5.28 -14.67 -0.88
C GLY A 160 6.76 -14.45 -0.53
N THR A 161 7.06 -13.47 0.33
CA THR A 161 8.43 -13.21 0.82
C THR A 161 8.90 -14.33 1.72
N SER A 162 8.04 -14.81 2.64
CA SER A 162 8.34 -15.96 3.49
C SER A 162 8.69 -17.22 2.68
N ARG A 163 7.87 -17.52 1.67
CA ARG A 163 8.10 -18.66 0.75
C ARG A 163 9.39 -18.49 -0.04
N LEU A 164 9.67 -17.29 -0.57
CA LEU A 164 10.91 -17.01 -1.27
C LEU A 164 12.14 -17.28 -0.39
N PHE A 165 12.11 -16.81 0.85
CA PHE A 165 13.24 -16.99 1.78
C PHE A 165 13.43 -18.45 2.18
N ARG A 166 12.36 -19.17 2.52
CA ARG A 166 12.44 -20.59 2.93
C ARG A 166 12.81 -21.51 1.78
N ASP A 167 12.10 -21.37 0.64
CA ASP A 167 12.14 -22.40 -0.40
C ASP A 167 13.15 -22.11 -1.51
N ILE A 168 13.56 -20.85 -1.69
CA ILE A 168 14.46 -20.46 -2.79
C ILE A 168 15.79 -19.99 -2.23
N ILE A 169 15.81 -18.95 -1.41
CA ILE A 169 17.06 -18.34 -0.90
C ILE A 169 17.82 -19.34 -0.02
N GLY A 170 17.12 -20.10 0.82
CA GLY A 170 17.73 -21.17 1.61
C GLY A 170 18.42 -22.25 0.76
N ARG A 171 17.84 -22.62 -0.40
CA ARG A 171 18.48 -23.59 -1.34
C ARG A 171 19.76 -23.06 -1.99
N LEU A 172 19.90 -21.74 -2.06
CA LEU A 172 21.14 -21.13 -2.56
C LEU A 172 22.25 -21.10 -1.51
N GLY A 173 21.99 -21.66 -0.32
CA GLY A 173 22.95 -21.79 0.77
C GLY A 173 23.05 -20.54 1.65
N VAL A 174 22.09 -19.65 1.60
CA VAL A 174 21.93 -18.54 2.55
C VAL A 174 21.13 -19.05 3.75
N GLU A 175 21.61 -18.79 4.95
CA GLU A 175 20.87 -19.09 6.17
C GLU A 175 19.76 -18.08 6.39
N VAL A 176 18.53 -18.53 6.75
CA VAL A 176 17.41 -17.64 7.00
C VAL A 176 16.77 -17.99 8.34
N SER A 177 16.60 -16.99 9.20
CA SER A 177 15.81 -17.11 10.43
C SER A 177 14.67 -16.10 10.46
N PHE A 178 13.58 -16.48 11.15
CA PHE A 178 12.41 -15.64 11.37
C PHE A 178 12.35 -15.29 12.85
N ALA A 179 12.23 -14.00 13.15
CA ALA A 179 12.24 -13.49 14.51
C ALA A 179 11.13 -12.45 14.74
N ASP A 180 10.62 -12.37 15.95
CA ASP A 180 9.76 -11.26 16.37
C ASP A 180 10.60 -9.98 16.48
N CYS A 181 10.60 -9.20 15.42
CA CYS A 181 11.32 -7.92 15.34
C CYS A 181 10.57 -6.75 15.99
N THR A 182 9.42 -6.98 16.65
CA THR A 182 8.78 -5.95 17.49
C THR A 182 9.59 -5.69 18.77
N SER A 183 10.46 -6.62 19.14
CA SER A 183 11.38 -6.54 20.29
C SER A 183 12.83 -6.46 19.81
N SER A 184 13.50 -5.34 20.11
CA SER A 184 14.93 -5.15 19.88
C SER A 184 15.79 -6.22 20.57
N GLU A 185 15.36 -6.71 21.74
CA GLU A 185 16.05 -7.78 22.47
C GLU A 185 15.97 -9.12 21.72
N ASN A 186 14.81 -9.47 21.18
CA ASN A 186 14.63 -10.68 20.39
C ASN A 186 15.44 -10.60 19.08
N LEU A 187 15.43 -9.44 18.42
CA LEU A 187 16.27 -9.21 17.25
C LEU A 187 17.76 -9.36 17.57
N ALA A 188 18.25 -8.73 18.65
CA ALA A 188 19.65 -8.83 19.06
C ALA A 188 20.11 -10.27 19.33
N LYS A 189 19.24 -11.11 19.94
CA LYS A 189 19.50 -12.54 20.17
C LYS A 189 19.54 -13.35 18.88
N ALA A 190 18.83 -12.94 17.84
CA ALA A 190 18.79 -13.62 16.54
C ALA A 190 20.01 -13.30 15.67
N ILE A 191 20.75 -12.22 15.94
CA ILE A 191 21.92 -11.81 15.15
C ILE A 191 23.06 -12.80 15.37
N GLN A 192 23.64 -13.29 14.26
CA GLN A 192 24.75 -14.21 14.18
C GLN A 192 25.98 -13.50 13.58
N LYS A 193 27.17 -14.12 13.67
CA LYS A 193 28.41 -13.57 13.11
C LYS A 193 28.36 -13.37 11.59
N ASN A 194 27.61 -14.22 10.91
CA ASN A 194 27.41 -14.19 9.46
C ASN A 194 26.12 -13.45 9.04
N THR A 195 25.43 -12.77 9.95
CA THR A 195 24.25 -11.94 9.59
C THR A 195 24.69 -10.77 8.72
N LYS A 196 24.09 -10.64 7.55
CA LYS A 196 24.36 -9.57 6.56
C LYS A 196 23.13 -8.73 6.24
N MET A 197 21.94 -9.23 6.56
CA MET A 197 20.70 -8.54 6.23
C MET A 197 19.64 -8.79 7.30
N VAL A 198 18.91 -7.74 7.65
CA VAL A 198 17.65 -7.80 8.39
C VAL A 198 16.55 -7.28 7.47
N TRP A 199 15.54 -8.11 7.26
CA TRP A 199 14.35 -7.79 6.45
C TRP A 199 13.14 -7.63 7.34
N ILE A 200 12.51 -6.46 7.31
CA ILE A 200 11.29 -6.20 8.05
C ILE A 200 10.18 -5.69 7.12
N GLU A 201 8.93 -5.94 7.51
CA GLU A 201 7.72 -5.37 6.93
C GLU A 201 7.00 -4.57 8.01
N THR A 202 6.64 -3.32 7.73
CA THR A 202 5.95 -2.48 8.71
C THR A 202 5.00 -1.44 8.08
N PRO A 203 3.69 -1.45 8.42
CA PRO A 203 2.99 -2.47 9.22
C PRO A 203 3.00 -3.85 8.58
N THR A 204 2.95 -4.91 9.40
CA THR A 204 2.96 -6.30 8.94
C THR A 204 1.61 -6.72 8.35
N ASN A 205 1.60 -7.80 7.57
CA ASN A 205 0.43 -8.37 6.92
C ASN A 205 0.17 -9.82 7.41
N PRO A 206 -0.98 -10.15 8.03
CA PRO A 206 -2.22 -9.37 8.06
C PRO A 206 -2.51 -8.70 9.41
N ILE A 207 -1.66 -8.84 10.42
CA ILE A 207 -1.98 -8.44 11.80
C ILE A 207 -1.55 -7.02 12.17
N LEU A 208 -0.98 -6.27 11.23
CA LEU A 208 -0.68 -4.84 11.35
C LEU A 208 0.26 -4.45 12.50
N ARG A 209 1.20 -5.33 12.92
CA ARG A 209 2.26 -4.95 13.85
C ARG A 209 3.10 -3.82 13.27
N VAL A 210 3.43 -2.83 14.08
CA VAL A 210 4.30 -1.72 13.67
C VAL A 210 5.66 -1.90 14.32
N LEU A 211 6.70 -2.00 13.50
CA LEU A 211 8.07 -2.16 13.95
C LEU A 211 8.77 -0.80 14.01
N ASP A 212 9.58 -0.57 15.04
CA ASP A 212 10.36 0.66 15.20
C ASP A 212 11.62 0.61 14.34
N ILE A 213 11.57 1.26 13.18
CA ILE A 213 12.68 1.24 12.22
C ILE A 213 13.95 1.83 12.83
N ALA A 214 13.83 2.94 13.57
CA ALA A 214 14.98 3.62 14.15
C ALA A 214 15.65 2.77 15.24
N ASP A 215 14.88 2.11 16.09
CA ASP A 215 15.41 1.23 17.14
C ASP A 215 16.05 -0.01 16.54
N ILE A 216 15.42 -0.66 15.58
CA ILE A 216 15.98 -1.79 14.81
C ILE A 216 17.30 -1.38 14.15
N SER A 217 17.33 -0.24 13.44
CA SER A 217 18.54 0.27 12.80
C SER A 217 19.68 0.47 13.81
N LYS A 218 19.37 1.05 14.97
CA LYS A 218 20.36 1.25 16.04
C LYS A 218 20.91 -0.08 16.55
N VAL A 219 20.05 -1.06 16.78
CA VAL A 219 20.45 -2.40 17.25
C VAL A 219 21.40 -3.06 16.25
N ILE A 220 20.98 -3.20 14.98
CA ILE A 220 21.79 -3.93 13.99
C ILE A 220 23.13 -3.27 13.71
N LYS A 221 23.19 -1.92 13.70
CA LYS A 221 24.46 -1.17 13.52
C LYS A 221 25.47 -1.39 14.66
N SER A 222 25.01 -1.76 15.85
CA SER A 222 25.92 -2.10 16.95
C SER A 222 26.64 -3.46 16.75
N PHE A 223 26.15 -4.30 15.84
CA PHE A 223 26.77 -5.59 15.49
C PHE A 223 27.64 -5.54 14.24
N GLY A 224 27.68 -4.43 13.52
CA GLY A 224 28.52 -4.24 12.34
C GLY A 224 27.75 -3.82 11.09
N ASP A 225 28.31 -4.17 9.92
CA ASP A 225 27.75 -3.82 8.62
C ASP A 225 26.65 -4.83 8.21
N ILE A 226 25.45 -4.58 8.70
CA ILE A 226 24.23 -5.37 8.42
C ILE A 226 23.25 -4.46 7.71
N LEU A 227 22.77 -4.86 6.54
CA LEU A 227 21.76 -4.13 5.76
C LEU A 227 20.39 -4.22 6.43
N LEU A 228 19.72 -3.08 6.60
CA LEU A 228 18.32 -3.00 6.98
C LEU A 228 17.46 -2.77 5.75
N VAL A 229 16.64 -3.76 5.41
CA VAL A 229 15.62 -3.67 4.35
C VAL A 229 14.25 -3.54 4.98
N VAL A 230 13.50 -2.53 4.53
CA VAL A 230 12.13 -2.28 5.00
C VAL A 230 11.17 -2.38 3.84
N ASP A 231 10.28 -3.37 3.86
CA ASP A 231 9.12 -3.38 2.98
C ASP A 231 8.09 -2.35 3.48
N ASN A 232 7.98 -1.25 2.73
CA ASN A 232 7.13 -0.11 3.04
C ASN A 232 5.89 -0.04 2.13
N THR A 233 5.48 -1.17 1.58
CA THR A 233 4.39 -1.27 0.60
C THR A 233 3.08 -0.68 1.11
N PHE A 234 2.73 -0.88 2.39
CA PHE A 234 1.46 -0.42 2.96
C PHE A 234 1.38 1.10 3.13
N LEU A 235 2.49 1.74 3.45
CA LEU A 235 2.51 3.16 3.79
C LEU A 235 2.94 4.06 2.63
N THR A 236 3.67 3.53 1.66
CA THR A 236 4.28 4.30 0.57
C THR A 236 5.22 5.41 1.09
N PRO A 237 6.03 6.05 0.25
CA PRO A 237 6.86 7.17 0.72
C PRO A 237 6.05 8.40 1.14
N TYR A 238 4.73 8.41 0.89
CA TYR A 238 3.85 9.49 1.33
C TYR A 238 3.62 9.48 2.85
N LEU A 239 3.38 8.32 3.43
CA LEU A 239 3.09 8.18 4.86
C LEU A 239 4.32 7.81 5.70
N GLN A 240 5.29 7.08 5.14
CA GLN A 240 6.49 6.65 5.84
C GLN A 240 7.70 6.63 4.89
N ARG A 241 8.85 7.09 5.37
CA ARG A 241 10.10 7.09 4.62
C ARG A 241 11.17 6.34 5.43
N PRO A 242 11.31 5.02 5.24
CA PRO A 242 12.22 4.19 6.03
C PRO A 242 13.67 4.67 6.05
N LEU A 243 14.14 5.24 4.93
CA LEU A 243 15.49 5.76 4.79
C LEU A 243 15.78 6.94 5.75
N ASP A 244 14.75 7.67 6.19
CA ASP A 244 14.91 8.76 7.18
C ASP A 244 15.09 8.22 8.61
N PHE A 245 14.78 6.93 8.84
CA PHE A 245 14.89 6.23 10.11
C PHE A 245 16.06 5.22 10.14
N GLY A 246 16.92 5.24 9.13
CA GLY A 246 18.15 4.46 9.10
C GLY A 246 18.06 3.12 8.38
N ALA A 247 16.99 2.87 7.61
CA ALA A 247 16.99 1.78 6.65
C ALA A 247 17.99 2.04 5.52
N ASP A 248 18.61 0.98 5.01
CA ASP A 248 19.52 1.04 3.87
C ASP A 248 18.76 0.92 2.55
N ILE A 249 17.67 0.12 2.56
CA ILE A 249 16.81 -0.11 1.41
C ILE A 249 15.34 0.03 1.83
N ALA A 250 14.61 0.91 1.15
CA ALA A 250 13.14 0.91 1.18
C ALA A 250 12.63 0.13 -0.02
N MET A 251 11.90 -0.97 0.23
CA MET A 251 11.34 -1.85 -0.79
C MET A 251 9.84 -1.59 -0.93
N TYR A 252 9.32 -1.74 -2.14
CA TYR A 252 7.90 -1.54 -2.47
C TYR A 252 7.39 -2.59 -3.46
N SER A 253 6.23 -3.17 -3.17
CA SER A 253 5.35 -3.70 -4.20
C SER A 253 4.53 -2.55 -4.78
N MET A 254 4.96 -2.03 -5.93
CA MET A 254 4.24 -0.93 -6.59
C MET A 254 2.90 -1.36 -7.19
N SER A 255 2.63 -2.67 -7.24
CA SER A 255 1.32 -3.23 -7.60
C SER A 255 0.19 -2.79 -6.67
N LYS A 256 0.54 -2.24 -5.48
CA LYS A 256 -0.38 -1.81 -4.43
C LYS A 256 -0.66 -0.30 -4.53
N TYR A 257 -0.67 0.42 -3.45
CA TYR A 257 -1.02 1.85 -3.38
C TYR A 257 -0.29 2.76 -4.37
N MET A 258 1.00 2.50 -4.66
CA MET A 258 1.78 3.37 -5.54
C MET A 258 1.20 3.38 -6.96
N ASN A 259 0.77 2.25 -7.48
CA ASN A 259 -0.07 2.19 -8.67
C ASN A 259 -1.55 2.49 -8.35
N GLY A 260 -2.15 1.76 -7.42
CA GLY A 260 -3.50 1.98 -6.91
C GLY A 260 -4.64 1.66 -7.88
N HIS A 261 -4.38 0.97 -8.99
CA HIS A 261 -5.38 0.71 -10.05
C HIS A 261 -5.54 -0.78 -10.39
N SER A 262 -4.92 -1.69 -9.63
CA SER A 262 -5.07 -3.16 -9.75
C SER A 262 -4.76 -3.73 -11.16
N ASP A 263 -3.99 -3.02 -11.98
CA ASP A 263 -3.73 -3.33 -13.39
C ASP A 263 -2.24 -3.53 -13.72
N ILE A 264 -1.33 -3.46 -12.71
CA ILE A 264 0.11 -3.58 -12.88
C ILE A 264 0.72 -4.48 -11.80
N VAL A 265 1.67 -5.29 -12.21
CA VAL A 265 2.58 -6.02 -11.31
C VAL A 265 3.97 -5.41 -11.43
N MET A 266 4.46 -4.75 -10.38
CA MET A 266 5.74 -4.06 -10.39
C MET A 266 6.34 -3.93 -8.98
N GLY A 267 7.67 -3.84 -8.87
CA GLY A 267 8.38 -3.58 -7.62
C GLY A 267 9.38 -2.44 -7.73
N ALA A 268 9.84 -1.94 -6.59
CA ALA A 268 10.93 -0.97 -6.52
C ALA A 268 11.79 -1.15 -5.27
N ALA A 269 13.03 -0.69 -5.36
CA ALA A 269 13.93 -0.45 -4.23
C ALA A 269 14.45 0.98 -4.31
N VAL A 270 14.52 1.67 -3.18
CA VAL A 270 15.10 3.01 -3.07
C VAL A 270 16.22 2.98 -2.04
N VAL A 271 17.34 3.63 -2.35
CA VAL A 271 18.55 3.63 -1.53
C VAL A 271 19.14 5.04 -1.41
N LYS A 272 19.93 5.29 -0.34
CA LYS A 272 20.76 6.50 -0.19
C LYS A 272 22.21 6.27 -0.57
N ASP A 273 22.70 5.04 -0.47
CA ASP A 273 24.08 4.68 -0.81
C ASP A 273 24.19 4.42 -2.32
N GLU A 274 25.05 5.20 -3.00
CA GLU A 274 25.26 5.08 -4.44
C GLU A 274 25.90 3.75 -4.86
N GLU A 275 26.78 3.17 -4.06
CA GLU A 275 27.43 1.89 -4.36
C GLU A 275 26.43 0.74 -4.22
N LEU A 276 25.52 0.83 -3.22
CA LEU A 276 24.41 -0.10 -3.09
C LEU A 276 23.47 0.00 -4.28
N GLY A 277 23.16 1.21 -4.73
CA GLY A 277 22.38 1.46 -5.94
C GLY A 277 23.00 0.81 -7.19
N LYS A 278 24.30 1.01 -7.41
CA LYS A 278 25.05 0.39 -8.51
C LYS A 278 25.01 -1.14 -8.46
N LYS A 279 25.13 -1.74 -7.28
CA LYS A 279 25.00 -3.20 -7.09
C LYS A 279 23.62 -3.70 -7.46
N LEU A 280 22.57 -3.01 -7.03
CA LEU A 280 21.17 -3.37 -7.33
C LEU A 280 20.89 -3.22 -8.83
N HIS A 281 21.32 -2.15 -9.49
CA HIS A 281 21.21 -1.99 -10.95
C HIS A 281 21.95 -3.11 -11.71
N PHE A 282 23.15 -3.48 -11.24
CA PHE A 282 23.90 -4.59 -11.84
C PHE A 282 23.11 -5.90 -11.73
N LEU A 283 22.61 -6.23 -10.53
CA LEU A 283 21.82 -7.45 -10.31
C LEU A 283 20.52 -7.45 -11.11
N GLN A 284 19.75 -6.34 -11.10
CA GLN A 284 18.53 -6.18 -11.91
C GLN A 284 18.81 -6.50 -13.39
N LYS A 285 19.84 -5.89 -13.95
CA LYS A 285 20.23 -6.06 -15.35
C LYS A 285 20.70 -7.50 -15.64
N ALA A 286 21.52 -8.08 -14.75
CA ALA A 286 22.09 -9.41 -14.93
C ALA A 286 21.01 -10.51 -14.84
N MET A 287 20.07 -10.39 -13.90
CA MET A 287 18.93 -11.30 -13.72
C MET A 287 17.80 -11.06 -14.72
N GLY A 288 17.78 -9.89 -15.37
CA GLY A 288 16.72 -9.54 -16.31
C GLY A 288 15.40 -9.12 -15.66
N ALA A 289 15.40 -8.77 -14.38
CA ALA A 289 14.20 -8.46 -13.59
C ALA A 289 13.63 -7.06 -13.89
N VAL A 290 13.59 -6.62 -15.13
CA VAL A 290 13.20 -5.27 -15.56
C VAL A 290 11.72 -5.19 -15.90
N PRO A 291 11.03 -4.09 -15.50
CA PRO A 291 9.64 -3.87 -15.87
C PRO A 291 9.49 -3.38 -17.31
N SER A 292 8.27 -3.51 -17.83
CA SER A 292 7.88 -2.94 -19.12
C SER A 292 7.89 -1.40 -19.08
N PRO A 293 8.28 -0.70 -20.16
CA PRO A 293 8.13 0.76 -20.25
C PRO A 293 6.68 1.23 -20.11
N ILE A 294 5.69 0.45 -20.53
CA ILE A 294 4.27 0.77 -20.38
C ILE A 294 3.89 0.78 -18.90
N ASP A 295 4.30 -0.25 -18.14
CA ASP A 295 4.05 -0.33 -16.70
C ASP A 295 4.73 0.84 -15.96
N CYS A 296 5.97 1.17 -16.35
CA CYS A 296 6.68 2.33 -15.80
C CYS A 296 5.92 3.64 -16.03
N TYR A 297 5.35 3.83 -17.22
CA TYR A 297 4.53 5.00 -17.54
C TYR A 297 3.25 5.05 -16.70
N LEU A 298 2.52 3.94 -16.61
CA LEU A 298 1.27 3.86 -15.85
C LEU A 298 1.51 4.13 -14.36
N VAL A 299 2.55 3.55 -13.76
CA VAL A 299 2.91 3.87 -12.37
C VAL A 299 3.33 5.34 -12.23
N SER A 300 4.13 5.88 -13.15
CA SER A 300 4.51 7.29 -13.14
C SER A 300 3.27 8.21 -13.19
N ARG A 301 2.26 7.85 -13.97
CA ARG A 301 0.96 8.55 -14.03
C ARG A 301 0.24 8.45 -12.69
N SER A 302 0.16 7.26 -12.09
CA SER A 302 -0.55 6.99 -10.85
C SER A 302 0.07 7.71 -9.65
N LEU A 303 1.40 7.86 -9.60
CA LEU A 303 2.11 8.60 -8.55
C LEU A 303 1.68 10.07 -8.46
N LYS A 304 1.19 10.68 -9.54
CA LYS A 304 0.74 12.08 -9.53
C LYS A 304 -0.46 12.33 -8.62
N THR A 305 -1.27 11.30 -8.38
CA THR A 305 -2.44 11.35 -7.50
C THR A 305 -2.25 10.56 -6.19
N LEU A 306 -1.06 10.01 -5.96
CA LEU A 306 -0.79 9.22 -4.75
C LEU A 306 -1.18 9.96 -3.45
N PRO A 307 -0.82 11.24 -3.23
CA PRO A 307 -1.20 11.96 -2.01
C PRO A 307 -2.70 12.02 -1.80
N LEU A 308 -3.46 12.31 -2.86
CA LEU A 308 -4.93 12.40 -2.80
C LEU A 308 -5.56 11.07 -2.44
N ARG A 309 -5.08 9.98 -3.05
CA ARG A 309 -5.59 8.63 -2.79
C ARG A 309 -5.26 8.19 -1.36
N MET A 310 -4.02 8.39 -0.91
CA MET A 310 -3.61 8.01 0.45
C MET A 310 -4.38 8.77 1.53
N GLU A 311 -4.68 10.06 1.34
CA GLU A 311 -5.52 10.82 2.27
C GLU A 311 -6.96 10.27 2.32
N GLN A 312 -7.53 9.89 1.19
CA GLN A 312 -8.87 9.29 1.16
C GLN A 312 -8.85 7.90 1.82
N HIS A 313 -7.90 7.03 1.49
CA HIS A 313 -7.75 5.72 2.13
C HIS A 313 -7.60 5.86 3.67
N LYS A 314 -6.77 6.78 4.12
CA LYS A 314 -6.58 7.08 5.54
C LYS A 314 -7.89 7.49 6.21
N LYS A 315 -8.61 8.45 5.61
CA LYS A 315 -9.90 8.93 6.13
C LYS A 315 -10.94 7.81 6.22
N SER A 316 -11.16 7.10 5.12
CA SER A 316 -12.18 6.04 5.04
C SER A 316 -11.89 4.89 5.99
N SER A 317 -10.64 4.42 6.05
CA SER A 317 -10.25 3.32 6.94
C SER A 317 -10.42 3.65 8.42
N MET A 318 -10.13 4.90 8.82
CA MET A 318 -10.30 5.32 10.22
C MET A 318 -11.78 5.35 10.61
N VAL A 319 -12.65 5.89 9.76
CA VAL A 319 -14.10 5.91 10.01
C VAL A 319 -14.62 4.48 10.19
N ILE A 320 -14.25 3.58 9.27
CA ILE A 320 -14.70 2.18 9.30
C ILE A 320 -14.11 1.44 10.51
N ALA A 321 -12.84 1.66 10.84
CA ALA A 321 -12.21 1.04 12.00
C ALA A 321 -12.89 1.47 13.32
N GLN A 322 -13.23 2.75 13.46
CA GLN A 322 -13.95 3.25 14.64
C GLN A 322 -15.40 2.75 14.73
N TRP A 323 -16.05 2.56 13.57
CA TRP A 323 -17.37 1.95 13.51
C TRP A 323 -17.30 0.47 13.95
N LEU A 324 -16.34 -0.29 13.39
CA LEU A 324 -16.12 -1.70 13.76
C LEU A 324 -15.80 -1.86 15.25
N GLN A 325 -15.02 -0.96 15.88
CA GLN A 325 -14.76 -1.00 17.31
C GLN A 325 -16.01 -0.91 18.18
N LYS A 326 -17.07 -0.30 17.68
CA LYS A 326 -18.33 -0.13 18.39
C LYS A 326 -19.37 -1.21 18.02
N HIS A 327 -19.08 -2.01 17.01
CA HIS A 327 -20.01 -3.01 16.51
C HIS A 327 -20.09 -4.23 17.47
N PRO A 328 -21.30 -4.67 17.92
CA PRO A 328 -21.45 -5.67 18.96
C PRO A 328 -20.92 -7.07 18.60
N LYS A 329 -20.74 -7.35 17.32
CA LYS A 329 -20.20 -8.63 16.82
C LYS A 329 -18.70 -8.60 16.58
N VAL A 330 -18.02 -7.45 16.73
CA VAL A 330 -16.57 -7.30 16.56
C VAL A 330 -15.89 -7.38 17.92
N THR A 331 -14.88 -8.23 18.02
CA THR A 331 -14.13 -8.47 19.25
C THR A 331 -12.82 -7.71 19.30
N GLU A 332 -12.20 -7.47 18.14
CA GLU A 332 -10.92 -6.79 18.03
C GLU A 332 -10.79 -6.06 16.68
N VAL A 333 -10.18 -4.87 16.67
CA VAL A 333 -9.81 -4.14 15.45
C VAL A 333 -8.32 -3.85 15.50
N LEU A 334 -7.59 -4.40 14.53
CA LEU A 334 -6.14 -4.26 14.39
C LEU A 334 -5.84 -3.13 13.39
N HIS A 335 -5.85 -1.89 13.86
CA HIS A 335 -5.61 -0.70 13.04
C HIS A 335 -4.62 0.23 13.74
N PRO A 336 -3.42 0.49 13.18
CA PRO A 336 -2.35 1.25 13.86
C PRO A 336 -2.71 2.70 14.21
N GLY A 337 -3.70 3.28 13.54
CA GLY A 337 -4.24 4.60 13.84
C GLY A 337 -5.11 4.67 15.11
N LEU A 338 -5.58 3.55 15.62
CA LEU A 338 -6.41 3.53 16.81
C LEU A 338 -5.56 3.58 18.09
N PRO A 339 -5.96 4.38 19.11
CA PRO A 339 -5.18 4.54 20.34
C PRO A 339 -4.97 3.24 21.15
N ASN A 340 -5.84 2.26 20.99
CA ASN A 340 -5.72 0.96 21.65
C ASN A 340 -4.81 -0.04 20.92
N HIS A 341 -4.28 0.31 19.74
CA HIS A 341 -3.32 -0.54 19.05
C HIS A 341 -1.99 -0.59 19.84
N PRO A 342 -1.39 -1.77 20.06
CA PRO A 342 -0.19 -1.91 20.91
C PRO A 342 0.99 -1.02 20.51
N GLN A 343 1.17 -0.78 19.20
CA GLN A 343 2.25 0.03 18.65
C GLN A 343 1.76 1.39 18.11
N HIS A 344 0.63 1.92 18.60
CA HIS A 344 0.10 3.23 18.18
C HIS A 344 1.13 4.36 18.30
N GLU A 345 1.83 4.43 19.43
CA GLU A 345 2.84 5.48 19.67
C GLU A 345 4.07 5.32 18.77
N ILE A 346 4.45 4.08 18.39
CA ILE A 346 5.49 3.84 17.38
C ILE A 346 5.00 4.35 16.01
N CYS A 347 3.78 4.01 15.64
CA CYS A 347 3.18 4.47 14.39
C CYS A 347 3.20 6.00 14.30
N LYS A 348 2.78 6.72 15.34
CA LYS A 348 2.74 8.18 15.37
C LYS A 348 4.11 8.82 15.17
N ARG A 349 5.17 8.30 15.80
CA ARG A 349 6.49 8.93 15.74
C ARG A 349 7.27 8.65 14.46
N GLN A 350 6.86 7.68 13.64
CA GLN A 350 7.56 7.35 12.38
C GLN A 350 6.72 7.52 11.13
N THR A 351 5.40 7.78 11.24
CA THR A 351 4.50 7.90 10.08
C THR A 351 3.70 9.20 10.12
N SER A 352 3.22 9.64 8.97
CA SER A 352 2.26 10.75 8.86
C SER A 352 0.80 10.26 8.77
N GLY A 353 0.55 9.04 9.25
CA GLY A 353 -0.77 8.42 9.28
C GLY A 353 -0.70 6.93 9.03
N HIS A 354 -1.79 6.36 8.57
CA HIS A 354 -1.96 4.94 8.31
C HIS A 354 -2.57 4.71 6.93
N SER A 355 -2.48 3.48 6.43
CA SER A 355 -3.07 3.10 5.13
C SER A 355 -4.55 2.72 5.26
N GLY A 356 -5.13 2.31 4.14
CA GLY A 356 -6.50 1.76 4.08
C GLY A 356 -6.59 0.28 4.45
N VAL A 357 -5.46 -0.40 4.76
CA VAL A 357 -5.46 -1.83 5.11
C VAL A 357 -5.47 -2.00 6.61
N PHE A 358 -6.38 -2.83 7.09
CA PHE A 358 -6.40 -3.28 8.47
C PHE A 358 -7.20 -4.58 8.62
N SER A 359 -7.18 -5.15 9.82
CA SER A 359 -7.88 -6.39 10.10
C SER A 359 -8.81 -6.24 11.30
N PHE A 360 -9.83 -7.08 11.37
CA PHE A 360 -10.68 -7.17 12.54
C PHE A 360 -11.05 -8.64 12.81
N LYS A 361 -11.41 -8.93 14.07
CA LYS A 361 -11.97 -10.22 14.49
C LYS A 361 -13.40 -10.04 14.93
N HIS A 362 -14.23 -11.04 14.66
CA HIS A 362 -15.62 -11.09 15.09
C HIS A 362 -15.86 -12.23 16.09
N CYS A 363 -17.02 -12.25 16.74
CA CYS A 363 -17.36 -13.23 17.78
C CYS A 363 -17.84 -14.59 17.24
N GLY A 364 -17.90 -14.77 15.92
CA GLY A 364 -18.23 -16.05 15.29
C GLY A 364 -17.00 -16.91 15.00
N GLY A 365 -17.15 -17.85 14.11
CA GLY A 365 -16.07 -18.73 13.61
C GLY A 365 -15.96 -18.64 12.09
N ILE A 366 -15.44 -19.73 11.49
CA ILE A 366 -15.21 -19.79 10.03
C ILE A 366 -16.49 -19.63 9.22
N LYS A 367 -17.62 -20.15 9.68
CA LYS A 367 -18.91 -20.06 8.97
C LYS A 367 -19.42 -18.65 8.89
N GLU A 368 -19.29 -17.89 9.98
CA GLU A 368 -19.66 -16.49 10.03
C GLU A 368 -18.69 -15.63 9.20
N SER A 369 -17.38 -15.96 9.19
CA SER A 369 -16.41 -15.32 8.28
C SER A 369 -16.79 -15.51 6.81
N GLU A 370 -17.10 -16.75 6.41
CA GLU A 370 -17.54 -17.06 5.05
C GLU A 370 -18.87 -16.36 4.70
N ALA A 371 -19.82 -16.33 5.63
CA ALA A 371 -21.09 -15.66 5.45
C ALA A 371 -20.94 -14.15 5.26
N ILE A 372 -20.10 -13.48 6.08
CA ILE A 372 -19.77 -12.05 5.92
C ILE A 372 -19.19 -11.81 4.52
N LEU A 373 -18.14 -12.56 4.15
CA LEU A 373 -17.43 -12.36 2.89
C LEU A 373 -18.31 -12.60 1.66
N HIS A 374 -19.20 -13.57 1.71
CA HIS A 374 -20.13 -13.85 0.60
C HIS A 374 -21.33 -12.88 0.55
N ALA A 375 -21.66 -12.24 1.66
CA ALA A 375 -22.75 -11.28 1.72
C ALA A 375 -22.38 -9.89 1.17
N PHE A 376 -21.09 -9.57 1.07
CA PHE A 376 -20.63 -8.28 0.54
C PHE A 376 -21.15 -7.99 -0.88
N LYS A 377 -21.53 -6.75 -1.12
CA LYS A 377 -22.02 -6.24 -2.40
C LYS A 377 -21.10 -5.17 -3.01
N VAL A 378 -20.39 -4.43 -2.15
CA VAL A 378 -19.42 -3.39 -2.51
C VAL A 378 -18.01 -3.91 -2.31
N PHE A 379 -17.71 -4.54 -1.17
CA PHE A 379 -16.42 -5.19 -0.98
C PHE A 379 -16.28 -6.41 -1.88
N THR A 380 -15.19 -6.47 -2.63
CA THR A 380 -14.86 -7.66 -3.44
C THR A 380 -14.04 -8.64 -2.62
N LEU A 381 -14.49 -9.91 -2.58
CA LEU A 381 -13.73 -11.03 -2.01
C LEU A 381 -12.55 -11.34 -2.92
N ALA A 382 -11.38 -10.82 -2.60
CA ALA A 382 -10.17 -11.01 -3.38
C ALA A 382 -8.91 -10.83 -2.54
N GLU A 383 -7.82 -11.44 -3.00
CA GLU A 383 -6.49 -11.13 -2.50
C GLU A 383 -6.02 -9.77 -3.05
N SER A 384 -4.93 -9.24 -2.52
CA SER A 384 -4.36 -7.94 -2.82
C SER A 384 -4.82 -6.84 -1.87
N LEU A 385 -4.46 -5.59 -2.18
CA LEU A 385 -4.77 -4.41 -1.36
C LEU A 385 -4.34 -3.12 -2.08
N GLY A 386 -4.80 -1.99 -1.57
CA GLY A 386 -4.30 -0.68 -1.97
C GLY A 386 -4.77 -0.21 -3.35
N GLY A 387 -5.77 -0.88 -3.92
CA GLY A 387 -6.47 -0.45 -5.12
C GLY A 387 -7.54 0.61 -4.83
N PHE A 388 -8.16 1.13 -5.89
CA PHE A 388 -9.28 2.06 -5.79
C PHE A 388 -10.56 1.38 -5.27
N GLU A 389 -10.65 0.06 -5.39
CA GLU A 389 -11.76 -0.79 -4.97
C GLU A 389 -11.50 -1.42 -3.61
N SER A 390 -12.53 -1.49 -2.78
CA SER A 390 -12.48 -2.13 -1.47
C SER A 390 -12.45 -3.66 -1.59
N LEU A 391 -11.45 -4.27 -0.92
CA LEU A 391 -11.24 -5.72 -0.95
C LEU A 391 -11.35 -6.30 0.47
N ALA A 392 -11.88 -7.52 0.55
CA ALA A 392 -11.92 -8.30 1.78
C ALA A 392 -11.36 -9.71 1.55
N GLN A 393 -10.74 -10.29 2.58
CA GLN A 393 -10.22 -11.66 2.53
C GLN A 393 -10.20 -12.31 3.91
N LEU A 394 -10.19 -13.65 3.91
CA LEU A 394 -9.95 -14.49 5.07
C LEU A 394 -8.50 -15.00 5.04
N PRO A 395 -7.55 -14.37 5.74
CA PRO A 395 -6.14 -14.74 5.65
C PRO A 395 -5.86 -16.21 5.94
N ALA A 396 -6.56 -16.80 6.88
CA ALA A 396 -6.39 -18.19 7.28
C ALA A 396 -6.59 -19.21 6.14
N LEU A 397 -7.54 -18.93 5.23
CA LEU A 397 -7.85 -19.83 4.09
C LEU A 397 -7.26 -19.34 2.76
N MET A 398 -6.79 -18.10 2.69
CA MET A 398 -6.31 -17.48 1.45
C MET A 398 -4.80 -17.25 1.50
N THR A 399 -4.36 -16.06 1.86
CA THR A 399 -2.94 -15.67 1.78
C THR A 399 -2.00 -16.45 2.71
N HIS A 400 -2.50 -17.01 3.80
CA HIS A 400 -1.74 -17.77 4.80
C HIS A 400 -2.14 -19.25 4.88
N ALA A 401 -2.91 -19.77 3.91
CA ALA A 401 -3.31 -21.17 3.86
C ALA A 401 -2.13 -22.15 3.83
N SER A 402 -0.99 -21.75 3.28
CA SER A 402 0.24 -22.55 3.25
C SER A 402 1.04 -22.55 4.57
N VAL A 403 0.67 -21.69 5.53
CA VAL A 403 1.30 -21.65 6.86
C VAL A 403 0.59 -22.66 7.78
N PRO A 404 1.31 -23.53 8.49
CA PRO A 404 0.69 -24.49 9.42
C PRO A 404 -0.20 -23.78 10.45
N GLU A 405 -1.35 -24.39 10.75
CA GLU A 405 -2.36 -23.79 11.65
C GLU A 405 -1.79 -23.36 13.01
N GLU A 406 -0.97 -24.21 13.63
CA GLU A 406 -0.32 -23.87 14.90
C GLU A 406 0.54 -22.58 14.81
N GLN A 407 1.23 -22.38 13.70
CA GLN A 407 2.01 -21.16 13.47
C GLN A 407 1.11 -19.94 13.20
N ARG A 408 0.04 -20.14 12.44
CA ARG A 408 -0.96 -19.07 12.18
C ARG A 408 -1.59 -18.59 13.49
N LEU A 409 -2.00 -19.52 14.35
CA LEU A 409 -2.61 -19.20 15.65
C LEU A 409 -1.63 -18.49 16.58
N LYS A 410 -0.35 -18.88 16.60
CA LYS A 410 0.70 -18.17 17.37
C LYS A 410 0.90 -16.74 16.89
N LEU A 411 0.72 -16.47 15.59
CA LEU A 411 0.74 -15.12 15.03
C LEU A 411 -0.58 -14.36 15.25
N GLY A 412 -1.64 -15.00 15.74
CA GLY A 412 -2.97 -14.40 15.90
C GLY A 412 -3.82 -14.40 14.64
N ILE A 413 -3.43 -15.20 13.63
CA ILE A 413 -4.19 -15.39 12.37
C ILE A 413 -5.15 -16.57 12.57
N SER A 414 -6.33 -16.26 13.04
CA SER A 414 -7.41 -17.19 13.34
C SER A 414 -8.52 -17.17 12.29
N ASP A 415 -9.48 -18.08 12.40
CA ASP A 415 -10.55 -18.23 11.42
C ASP A 415 -11.59 -17.11 11.44
N GLU A 416 -11.66 -16.33 12.52
CA GLU A 416 -12.50 -15.13 12.66
C GLU A 416 -11.78 -13.83 12.23
N LEU A 417 -10.52 -13.90 11.79
CA LEU A 417 -9.77 -12.73 11.34
C LEU A 417 -10.08 -12.41 9.89
N ILE A 418 -10.73 -11.29 9.64
CA ILE A 418 -10.96 -10.73 8.30
C ILE A 418 -10.02 -9.55 8.09
N ARG A 419 -9.27 -9.55 6.97
CA ARG A 419 -8.49 -8.39 6.52
C ARG A 419 -9.27 -7.65 5.44
N ILE A 420 -9.38 -6.32 5.59
CA ILE A 420 -9.97 -5.45 4.58
C ILE A 420 -8.94 -4.44 4.07
N SER A 421 -9.10 -4.05 2.81
CA SER A 421 -8.37 -2.98 2.15
C SER A 421 -9.40 -1.98 1.65
N ILE A 422 -9.54 -0.86 2.31
CA ILE A 422 -10.52 0.16 1.98
C ILE A 422 -10.10 0.91 0.72
N GLY A 423 -10.98 1.01 -0.23
CA GLY A 423 -10.83 1.71 -1.50
C GLY A 423 -11.18 3.20 -1.41
N LEU A 424 -11.73 3.72 -2.51
CA LEU A 424 -12.05 5.13 -2.69
C LEU A 424 -13.56 5.39 -2.79
N GLU A 425 -14.37 4.38 -2.54
CA GLU A 425 -15.83 4.42 -2.57
C GLU A 425 -16.38 5.38 -1.49
N ASP A 426 -17.63 5.74 -1.60
CA ASP A 426 -18.34 6.51 -0.59
C ASP A 426 -18.38 5.74 0.74
N ILE A 427 -18.01 6.42 1.82
CA ILE A 427 -17.90 5.79 3.14
C ILE A 427 -19.22 5.20 3.62
N ASP A 428 -20.33 5.85 3.26
CA ASP A 428 -21.66 5.39 3.64
C ASP A 428 -22.01 4.05 3.00
N ASP A 429 -21.72 3.88 1.72
CA ASP A 429 -21.94 2.63 0.99
C ASP A 429 -21.11 1.49 1.60
N LEU A 430 -19.87 1.77 2.02
CA LEU A 430 -19.01 0.79 2.68
C LEU A 430 -19.54 0.39 4.07
N LEU A 431 -20.06 1.34 4.83
CA LEU A 431 -20.65 1.07 6.15
C LEU A 431 -21.97 0.30 6.02
N GLU A 432 -22.82 0.63 5.06
CA GLU A 432 -24.06 -0.10 4.76
C GLU A 432 -23.76 -1.54 4.32
N ASP A 433 -22.72 -1.73 3.51
CA ASP A 433 -22.33 -3.07 3.06
C ASP A 433 -21.80 -3.93 4.21
N LEU A 434 -21.00 -3.36 5.11
CA LEU A 434 -20.56 -4.05 6.33
C LEU A 434 -21.72 -4.41 7.23
N GLU A 435 -22.64 -3.47 7.53
CA GLU A 435 -23.79 -3.69 8.40
C GLU A 435 -24.69 -4.80 7.87
N GLN A 436 -25.03 -4.77 6.56
CA GLN A 436 -25.85 -5.81 5.95
C GLN A 436 -25.17 -7.18 5.94
N ALA A 437 -23.83 -7.23 5.75
CA ALA A 437 -23.09 -8.47 5.79
C ALA A 437 -23.04 -9.10 7.18
N PHE A 438 -22.87 -8.28 8.23
CA PHE A 438 -22.99 -8.74 9.62
C PHE A 438 -24.40 -9.24 9.94
N ASN A 439 -25.45 -8.56 9.47
CA ASN A 439 -26.84 -8.99 9.68
C ASN A 439 -27.15 -10.33 9.00
N VAL A 440 -26.51 -10.64 7.87
CA VAL A 440 -26.62 -11.96 7.21
C VAL A 440 -25.90 -13.05 8.01
N ALA A 441 -24.70 -12.73 8.52
CA ALA A 441 -23.87 -13.70 9.23
C ALA A 441 -24.34 -13.97 10.68
N PHE A 442 -25.03 -13.02 11.30
CA PHE A 442 -25.51 -13.09 12.70
C PHE A 442 -27.00 -12.73 12.77
N PRO A 443 -27.90 -13.57 12.22
CA PRO A 443 -29.32 -13.30 12.13
C PRO A 443 -30.02 -13.18 13.50
#